data_9020167ca59f8d3be63b77918934bf49
#
_entry.id   9020167ca59f8d3be63b77918934bf49
#
_cell.length_a   1.000
_cell.length_b   1.000
_cell.length_c   1.000
_cell.angle_alpha   90.00
_cell.angle_beta   90.00
_cell.angle_gamma   90.00
#
_symmetry.space_group_name_H-M   'P 1'
#
loop_
_entity.id
_entity.type
_entity.pdbx_description
1 polymer ?
#
loop_
_entity_poly.entity_id
_entity_poly.type
_entity_poly.pdbx_seq_one_letter_code
_entity_poly.pdbx_strand_id
1 'polypeptide(L)'
;LQGNANHHDLGALGATCYDKAIERMMLQLKSFGYNCIRCSHNPYSDSFARIADRVGILVVDELTDKWSDNDYWGGRQPFTHIWHKLITEWIKRDRNRPSIILWSLGNELQIREGWAGFEGTNDWGITTYNIFNQLVKRWDHTRLTTVAMFPARAGAITRHDKAVSYTHLT
;
A
#
# COMPACT_ATOMS: atom_id res chain seq x y z
N LEU A 1 -8.46 11.86 -10.31
CA LEU A 1 -7.93 11.82 -8.95
C LEU A 1 -6.86 12.88 -8.77
N GLN A 2 -6.94 13.66 -7.70
CA GLN A 2 -5.86 14.50 -7.19
C GLN A 2 -5.49 13.99 -5.82
N GLY A 3 -4.38 13.27 -5.72
CA GLY A 3 -3.94 12.63 -4.49
C GLY A 3 -2.54 13.05 -4.08
N ASN A 4 -2.22 12.75 -2.84
CA ASN A 4 -0.87 12.79 -2.34
C ASN A 4 -0.57 11.52 -1.51
N ALA A 5 0.70 11.23 -1.33
CA ALA A 5 1.15 10.21 -0.41
C ALA A 5 1.35 10.85 0.97
N ASN A 6 0.70 10.29 1.98
CA ASN A 6 0.87 10.73 3.36
C ASN A 6 1.49 9.59 4.18
N HIS A 7 2.36 9.93 5.11
CA HIS A 7 2.71 9.02 6.17
C HIS A 7 1.68 9.10 7.30
N HIS A 8 1.54 8.04 8.09
CA HIS A 8 0.68 8.02 9.27
C HIS A 8 1.34 8.83 10.40
N ASP A 9 1.39 10.14 10.20
CA ASP A 9 2.08 11.10 11.04
C ASP A 9 1.24 12.38 11.15
N LEU A 10 1.11 12.87 12.35
CA LEU A 10 0.37 14.09 12.68
C LEU A 10 1.32 15.18 13.23
N GLY A 11 2.54 15.24 12.73
CA GLY A 11 3.56 16.20 13.13
C GLY A 11 3.97 16.01 14.59
N ALA A 12 3.82 17.03 15.43
CA ALA A 12 4.20 16.95 16.84
C ALA A 12 3.47 15.85 17.64
N LEU A 13 2.39 15.29 17.12
CA LEU A 13 1.65 14.20 17.75
C LEU A 13 2.17 12.81 17.34
N GLY A 14 3.10 12.76 16.37
CA GLY A 14 3.63 11.50 15.84
C GLY A 14 2.54 10.62 15.20
N ALA A 15 2.71 9.32 15.29
CA ALA A 15 1.79 8.34 14.71
C ALA A 15 0.56 8.05 15.59
N THR A 16 0.10 9.01 16.36
CA THR A 16 -1.13 8.87 17.16
C THR A 16 -2.39 8.89 16.29
N CYS A 17 -3.43 8.22 16.75
CA CYS A 17 -4.67 8.05 15.97
C CYS A 17 -5.81 8.90 16.56
N TYR A 18 -5.55 10.18 16.83
CA TYR A 18 -6.60 11.07 17.31
C TYR A 18 -7.57 11.43 16.20
N ASP A 19 -8.81 11.01 16.32
CA ASP A 19 -9.87 11.19 15.33
C ASP A 19 -9.98 12.64 14.82
N LYS A 20 -10.01 13.61 15.75
CA LYS A 20 -10.10 15.03 15.38
C LYS A 20 -8.90 15.56 14.62
N ALA A 21 -7.71 15.07 14.90
CA ALA A 21 -6.50 15.47 14.18
C ALA A 21 -6.48 14.88 12.76
N ILE A 22 -6.86 13.61 12.62
CA ILE A 22 -7.01 12.95 11.32
C ILE A 22 -8.09 13.66 10.47
N GLU A 23 -9.24 13.92 11.04
CA GLU A 23 -10.32 14.63 10.37
C GLU A 23 -9.90 16.03 9.90
N ARG A 24 -9.25 16.79 10.76
CA ARG A 24 -8.70 18.11 10.41
C ARG A 24 -7.72 18.03 9.24
N MET A 25 -6.80 17.08 9.27
CA MET A 25 -5.85 16.86 8.18
C MET A 25 -6.58 16.58 6.86
N MET A 26 -7.56 15.68 6.86
CA MET A 26 -8.33 15.33 5.66
C MET A 26 -9.14 16.51 5.13
N LEU A 27 -9.75 17.31 6.01
CA LEU A 27 -10.49 18.51 5.63
C LEU A 27 -9.57 19.58 5.03
N GLN A 28 -8.36 19.74 5.58
CA GLN A 28 -7.35 20.62 5.01
C GLN A 28 -6.92 20.18 3.61
N LEU A 29 -6.66 18.88 3.40
CA LEU A 29 -6.33 18.35 2.08
C LEU A 29 -7.46 18.62 1.08
N LYS A 30 -8.70 18.40 1.47
CA LYS A 30 -9.86 18.73 0.62
C LYS A 30 -9.93 20.21 0.28
N SER A 31 -9.64 21.10 1.22
CA SER A 31 -9.64 22.55 0.97
C SER A 31 -8.58 23.00 -0.06
N PHE A 32 -7.51 22.20 -0.21
CA PHE A 32 -6.48 22.39 -1.24
C PHE A 32 -6.81 21.67 -2.57
N GLY A 33 -7.97 21.04 -2.68
CA GLY A 33 -8.40 20.34 -3.88
C GLY A 33 -7.99 18.88 -3.97
N TYR A 34 -7.34 18.32 -2.95
CA TYR A 34 -7.06 16.89 -2.90
C TYR A 34 -8.31 16.09 -2.59
N ASN A 35 -8.47 14.96 -3.27
CA ASN A 35 -9.60 14.04 -3.06
C ASN A 35 -9.17 12.59 -2.83
N CYS A 36 -7.87 12.33 -2.76
CA CYS A 36 -7.31 10.99 -2.55
C CYS A 36 -6.05 11.04 -1.70
N ILE A 37 -5.88 10.03 -0.86
CA ILE A 37 -4.66 9.80 -0.05
C ILE A 37 -4.13 8.41 -0.35
N ARG A 38 -2.83 8.30 -0.63
CA ARG A 38 -2.11 7.02 -0.59
C ARG A 38 -1.48 6.85 0.79
N CYS A 39 -1.74 5.74 1.42
CA CYS A 39 -1.20 5.39 2.74
C CYS A 39 0.27 4.95 2.64
N SER A 40 1.20 5.85 2.86
CA SER A 40 2.65 5.58 2.77
C SER A 40 3.20 5.10 4.11
N HIS A 41 3.80 3.98 4.28
CA HIS A 41 3.84 2.81 3.41
C HIS A 41 3.43 1.60 4.25
N ASN A 42 2.24 1.64 4.78
CA ASN A 42 1.66 0.61 5.65
C ASN A 42 0.15 0.82 5.82
N PRO A 43 -0.60 -0.19 6.25
CA PRO A 43 -2.00 -0.02 6.60
C PRO A 43 -2.16 0.98 7.73
N TYR A 44 -3.07 1.93 7.57
CA TYR A 44 -3.34 2.94 8.59
C TYR A 44 -4.35 2.44 9.63
N SER A 45 -4.61 3.24 10.63
CA SER A 45 -5.56 2.91 11.69
C SER A 45 -6.99 2.76 11.16
N ASP A 46 -7.80 1.98 11.87
CA ASP A 46 -9.24 1.91 11.59
C ASP A 46 -9.92 3.28 11.68
N SER A 47 -9.49 4.11 12.61
CA SER A 47 -9.95 5.50 12.72
C SER A 47 -9.72 6.29 11.43
N PHE A 48 -8.57 6.13 10.78
CA PHE A 48 -8.27 6.80 9.53
C PHE A 48 -9.27 6.40 8.43
N ALA A 49 -9.47 5.11 8.22
CA ALA A 49 -10.39 4.62 7.19
C ALA A 49 -11.84 5.05 7.47
N ARG A 50 -12.29 4.96 8.72
CA ARG A 50 -13.61 5.42 9.14
C ARG A 50 -13.83 6.92 8.93
N ILE A 51 -12.82 7.73 9.19
CA ILE A 51 -12.87 9.17 8.98
C ILE A 51 -12.85 9.49 7.48
N ALA A 52 -12.04 8.78 6.69
CA ALA A 52 -12.02 8.92 5.23
C ALA A 52 -13.41 8.64 4.62
N ASP A 53 -14.09 7.58 5.07
CA ASP A 53 -15.47 7.27 4.67
C ASP A 53 -16.41 8.46 4.96
N ARG A 54 -16.32 9.03 6.17
CA ARG A 54 -17.20 10.12 6.60
C ARG A 54 -16.91 11.45 5.89
N VAL A 55 -15.64 11.76 5.71
CA VAL A 55 -15.18 13.01 5.07
C VAL A 55 -15.30 12.96 3.55
N GLY A 56 -15.33 11.76 2.98
CA GLY A 56 -15.39 11.55 1.53
C GLY A 56 -14.03 11.81 0.87
N ILE A 57 -12.95 11.31 1.45
CA ILE A 57 -11.64 11.21 0.82
C ILE A 57 -11.42 9.77 0.36
N LEU A 58 -10.98 9.61 -0.88
CA LEU A 58 -10.61 8.31 -1.43
C LEU A 58 -9.25 7.86 -0.88
N VAL A 59 -9.07 6.56 -0.77
CA VAL A 59 -7.86 5.97 -0.18
C VAL A 59 -7.27 4.91 -1.11
N VAL A 60 -5.98 5.04 -1.39
CA VAL A 60 -5.15 3.94 -1.88
C VAL A 60 -4.49 3.35 -0.64
N ASP A 61 -4.99 2.22 -0.20
CA ASP A 61 -4.50 1.56 1.00
C ASP A 61 -3.29 0.67 0.68
N GLU A 62 -2.23 0.79 1.46
CA GLU A 62 -0.94 0.16 1.16
C GLU A 62 -0.52 -0.84 2.23
N LEU A 63 -0.05 -2.00 1.79
CA LEU A 63 0.29 -3.13 2.66
C LEU A 63 1.59 -2.93 3.43
N THR A 64 2.64 -2.51 2.74
CA THR A 64 3.99 -2.44 3.32
C THR A 64 4.92 -1.61 2.44
N ASP A 65 6.02 -1.16 3.02
CA ASP A 65 7.06 -0.47 2.26
C ASP A 65 7.84 -1.46 1.38
N LYS A 66 8.44 -2.50 1.95
CA LYS A 66 9.31 -3.45 1.23
C LYS A 66 8.84 -4.88 1.46
N TRP A 67 9.18 -5.75 0.51
CA TRP A 67 8.91 -7.19 0.59
C TRP A 67 10.12 -8.01 1.07
N SER A 68 11.27 -7.39 1.19
CA SER A 68 12.47 -8.06 1.69
C SER A 68 12.44 -8.18 3.21
N ASP A 69 13.06 -9.23 3.72
CA ASP A 69 13.21 -9.49 5.14
C ASP A 69 14.37 -8.70 5.78
N ASN A 70 14.62 -7.53 5.26
CA ASN A 70 15.68 -6.69 5.73
C ASN A 70 15.32 -6.12 7.10
N ASP A 71 16.07 -6.48 8.14
CA ASP A 71 15.95 -5.98 9.52
C ASP A 71 16.02 -4.45 9.62
N TYR A 72 16.52 -3.81 8.59
CA TYR A 72 16.62 -2.36 8.49
C TYR A 72 15.27 -1.65 8.65
N TRP A 73 14.17 -2.29 8.31
CA TRP A 73 12.84 -1.70 8.35
C TRP A 73 12.05 -2.00 9.63
N GLY A 74 12.72 -2.57 10.63
CA GLY A 74 12.23 -2.59 12.00
C GLY A 74 11.15 -3.61 12.33
N GLY A 75 10.90 -4.57 11.50
CA GLY A 75 9.96 -5.65 11.78
C GLY A 75 10.54 -6.64 12.81
N ARG A 76 9.69 -7.12 13.73
CA ARG A 76 10.09 -8.19 14.67
C ARG A 76 10.16 -9.56 14.02
N GLN A 77 9.52 -9.74 12.89
CA GLN A 77 9.47 -10.97 12.11
C GLN A 77 9.69 -10.66 10.63
N PRO A 78 10.44 -11.50 9.91
CA PRO A 78 10.59 -11.35 8.48
C PRO A 78 9.23 -11.29 7.77
N PHE A 79 9.10 -10.37 6.83
CA PHE A 79 7.86 -10.20 6.07
C PHE A 79 7.49 -11.48 5.31
N THR A 80 8.48 -12.20 4.78
CA THR A 80 8.31 -13.47 4.08
C THR A 80 7.72 -14.58 4.95
N HIS A 81 7.76 -14.46 6.26
CA HIS A 81 7.13 -15.42 7.18
C HIS A 81 5.67 -15.08 7.51
N ILE A 82 5.28 -13.82 7.44
CA ILE A 82 3.99 -13.35 7.96
C ILE A 82 3.06 -12.75 6.91
N TRP A 83 3.50 -12.57 5.66
CA TRP A 83 2.77 -11.88 4.60
C TRP A 83 1.34 -12.42 4.39
N HIS A 84 1.16 -13.74 4.43
CA HIS A 84 -0.14 -14.37 4.21
C HIS A 84 -1.17 -14.00 5.28
N LYS A 85 -0.73 -13.88 6.53
CA LYS A 85 -1.55 -13.41 7.64
C LYS A 85 -1.82 -11.92 7.51
N LEU A 86 -0.78 -11.13 7.26
CA LEU A 86 -0.90 -9.67 7.13
C LEU A 86 -1.88 -9.29 6.02
N ILE A 87 -1.73 -9.83 4.82
CA ILE A 87 -2.63 -9.55 3.69
C ILE A 87 -4.06 -9.95 4.05
N THR A 88 -4.25 -11.15 4.60
CA THR A 88 -5.58 -11.64 4.94
C THR A 88 -6.28 -10.74 5.96
N GLU A 89 -5.60 -10.36 7.02
CA GLU A 89 -6.19 -9.52 8.07
C GLU A 89 -6.43 -8.09 7.59
N TRP A 90 -5.49 -7.52 6.84
CA TRP A 90 -5.61 -6.21 6.23
C TRP A 90 -6.84 -6.11 5.32
N ILE A 91 -6.96 -7.00 4.33
CA ILE A 91 -8.09 -6.97 3.41
C ILE A 91 -9.42 -7.22 4.13
N LYS A 92 -9.47 -8.17 5.06
CA LYS A 92 -10.70 -8.43 5.84
C LYS A 92 -11.13 -7.23 6.68
N ARG A 93 -10.18 -6.49 7.25
CA ARG A 93 -10.48 -5.29 8.04
C ARG A 93 -11.09 -4.19 7.15
N ASP A 94 -10.50 -3.98 5.97
CA ASP A 94 -10.73 -2.74 5.22
C ASP A 94 -11.60 -2.90 3.96
N ARG A 95 -11.86 -4.11 3.48
CA ARG A 95 -12.63 -4.36 2.25
C ARG A 95 -14.04 -3.77 2.23
N ASN A 96 -14.63 -3.51 3.37
CA ASN A 96 -15.97 -2.92 3.50
C ASN A 96 -15.94 -1.39 3.66
N ARG A 97 -14.78 -0.75 3.48
CA ARG A 97 -14.61 0.70 3.54
C ARG A 97 -14.83 1.30 2.14
N PRO A 98 -15.89 2.09 1.95
CA PRO A 98 -16.20 2.68 0.63
C PRO A 98 -15.15 3.69 0.16
N SER A 99 -14.39 4.31 1.06
CA SER A 99 -13.29 5.21 0.71
C SER A 99 -12.13 4.50 0.03
N ILE A 100 -11.90 3.23 0.33
CA ILE A 100 -10.77 2.48 -0.24
C ILE A 100 -11.11 2.06 -1.67
N ILE A 101 -10.31 2.55 -2.62
CA ILE A 101 -10.54 2.33 -4.06
C ILE A 101 -9.52 1.42 -4.72
N LEU A 102 -8.36 1.22 -4.08
CA LEU A 102 -7.23 0.49 -4.64
C LEU A 102 -6.37 -0.12 -3.54
N TRP A 103 -5.86 -1.31 -3.76
CA TRP A 103 -4.91 -2.00 -2.89
C TRP A 103 -3.49 -1.87 -3.43
N SER A 104 -2.62 -1.17 -2.71
CA SER A 104 -1.20 -1.06 -3.04
C SER A 104 -0.40 -2.11 -2.26
N LEU A 105 0.32 -2.97 -2.98
CA LEU A 105 0.98 -4.12 -2.36
C LEU A 105 2.39 -3.83 -1.86
N GLY A 106 2.97 -2.70 -2.24
CA GLY A 106 4.30 -2.31 -1.77
C GLY A 106 4.85 -1.05 -2.41
N ASN A 107 6.00 -0.60 -1.90
CA ASN A 107 6.64 0.64 -2.30
C ASN A 107 8.11 0.45 -2.64
N GLU A 108 8.55 1.05 -3.75
CA GLU A 108 9.96 1.13 -4.18
C GLU A 108 10.70 -0.22 -4.16
N LEU A 109 10.07 -1.24 -4.69
CA LEU A 109 10.51 -2.63 -4.55
C LEU A 109 11.75 -2.99 -5.37
N GLN A 110 12.15 -2.14 -6.33
CA GLN A 110 13.20 -2.45 -7.30
C GLN A 110 14.57 -1.82 -6.98
N ILE A 111 14.82 -1.48 -5.73
CA ILE A 111 16.09 -0.86 -5.33
C ILE A 111 17.27 -1.79 -5.65
N ARG A 112 17.10 -3.09 -5.50
CA ARG A 112 18.08 -4.13 -5.86
C ARG A 112 17.39 -5.35 -6.44
N GLU A 113 18.02 -5.95 -7.44
CA GLU A 113 17.66 -7.28 -7.89
C GLU A 113 17.75 -8.26 -6.72
N GLY A 114 16.74 -9.08 -6.50
CA GLY A 114 16.66 -9.99 -5.35
C GLY A 114 16.04 -9.39 -4.08
N TRP A 115 15.77 -8.08 -4.02
CA TRP A 115 15.07 -7.47 -2.89
C TRP A 115 13.55 -7.43 -3.08
N ALA A 116 13.10 -7.64 -4.28
CA ALA A 116 11.70 -7.57 -4.62
C ALA A 116 11.03 -8.96 -4.52
N GLY A 117 10.91 -9.50 -3.31
CA GLY A 117 10.12 -10.69 -3.12
C GLY A 117 10.81 -11.87 -2.44
N PHE A 118 10.33 -13.06 -2.72
CA PHE A 118 10.85 -14.28 -2.09
C PHE A 118 12.24 -14.61 -2.60
N GLU A 119 13.08 -15.10 -1.70
CA GLU A 119 14.42 -15.51 -2.00
C GLU A 119 14.43 -16.56 -3.13
N GLY A 120 15.33 -16.38 -4.11
CA GLY A 120 15.48 -17.29 -5.24
C GLY A 120 14.55 -17.04 -6.42
N THR A 121 13.58 -16.11 -6.35
CA THR A 121 12.69 -15.84 -7.49
C THR A 121 13.34 -14.99 -8.58
N ASN A 122 14.25 -14.13 -8.24
CA ASN A 122 15.08 -13.29 -9.14
C ASN A 122 14.37 -12.71 -10.39
N ASP A 123 13.10 -12.36 -10.23
CA ASP A 123 12.21 -11.91 -11.29
C ASP A 123 11.64 -10.49 -11.05
N TRP A 124 12.35 -9.68 -10.29
CA TRP A 124 11.93 -8.32 -9.93
C TRP A 124 10.60 -8.26 -9.18
N GLY A 125 10.25 -9.32 -8.47
CA GLY A 125 9.04 -9.39 -7.66
C GLY A 125 7.77 -9.77 -8.41
N ILE A 126 7.86 -10.19 -9.67
CA ILE A 126 6.70 -10.59 -10.47
C ILE A 126 5.98 -11.78 -9.82
N THR A 127 6.70 -12.83 -9.45
CA THR A 127 6.12 -14.00 -8.76
C THR A 127 5.48 -13.59 -7.43
N THR A 128 6.18 -12.79 -6.63
CA THR A 128 5.68 -12.31 -5.34
C THR A 128 4.42 -11.50 -5.50
N TYR A 129 4.41 -10.55 -6.45
CA TYR A 129 3.21 -9.78 -6.75
C TYR A 129 2.03 -10.67 -7.11
N ASN A 130 2.23 -11.63 -8.00
CA ASN A 130 1.16 -12.53 -8.43
C ASN A 130 0.58 -13.33 -7.27
N ILE A 131 1.41 -13.85 -6.37
CA ILE A 131 0.98 -14.56 -5.18
C ILE A 131 0.16 -13.63 -4.26
N PHE A 132 0.64 -12.41 -4.00
CA PHE A 132 -0.08 -11.46 -3.16
C PHE A 132 -1.39 -11.01 -3.79
N ASN A 133 -1.38 -10.72 -5.09
CA ASN A 133 -2.59 -10.37 -5.83
C ASN A 133 -3.65 -11.48 -5.76
N GLN A 134 -3.26 -12.73 -5.95
CA GLN A 134 -4.18 -13.86 -5.83
C GLN A 134 -4.79 -13.94 -4.43
N LEU A 135 -4.00 -13.72 -3.37
CA LEU A 135 -4.50 -13.72 -2.01
C LEU A 135 -5.45 -12.54 -1.74
N VAL A 136 -5.13 -11.35 -2.23
CA VAL A 136 -6.04 -10.19 -2.16
C VAL A 136 -7.35 -10.50 -2.86
N LYS A 137 -7.29 -11.00 -4.09
CA LYS A 137 -8.49 -11.32 -4.90
C LYS A 137 -9.37 -12.41 -4.28
N ARG A 138 -8.80 -13.28 -3.48
CA ARG A 138 -9.57 -14.26 -2.69
C ARG A 138 -10.51 -13.61 -1.67
N TRP A 139 -10.12 -12.45 -1.12
CA TRP A 139 -10.87 -11.75 -0.08
C TRP A 139 -11.61 -10.51 -0.59
N ASP A 140 -11.09 -9.87 -1.64
CA ASP A 140 -11.74 -8.76 -2.34
C ASP A 140 -11.42 -8.81 -3.84
N HIS A 141 -12.37 -9.25 -4.63
CA HIS A 141 -12.29 -9.31 -6.09
C HIS A 141 -12.80 -8.02 -6.76
N THR A 142 -13.30 -7.06 -5.99
CA THR A 142 -13.95 -5.86 -6.52
C THR A 142 -12.99 -4.73 -6.85
N ARG A 143 -11.87 -4.63 -6.13
CA ARG A 143 -10.86 -3.57 -6.31
C ARG A 143 -9.63 -4.08 -7.02
N LEU A 144 -8.98 -3.18 -7.74
CA LEU A 144 -7.69 -3.46 -8.38
C LEU A 144 -6.54 -3.46 -7.35
N THR A 145 -5.46 -4.12 -7.70
CA THR A 145 -4.19 -4.06 -6.98
C THR A 145 -3.17 -3.29 -7.76
N THR A 146 -2.23 -2.68 -7.09
CA THR A 146 -1.08 -1.98 -7.67
C THR A 146 0.16 -2.16 -6.81
N VAL A 147 1.28 -1.68 -7.31
CA VAL A 147 2.54 -1.62 -6.59
C VAL A 147 3.36 -0.45 -7.11
N ALA A 148 4.05 0.25 -6.25
CA ALA A 148 4.97 1.32 -6.65
C ALA A 148 6.36 0.75 -6.92
N MET A 149 6.86 0.97 -8.15
CA MET A 149 8.13 0.47 -8.62
C MET A 149 9.13 1.63 -8.77
N PHE A 150 10.28 1.54 -8.07
CA PHE A 150 11.36 2.51 -8.14
C PHE A 150 12.70 1.87 -7.75
N PRO A 151 13.83 2.24 -8.35
CA PRO A 151 13.92 3.03 -9.60
C PRO A 151 13.40 2.25 -10.81
N ALA A 152 12.80 2.97 -11.73
CA ALA A 152 12.38 2.39 -13.01
C ALA A 152 13.61 1.96 -13.80
N ARG A 153 13.91 0.67 -13.85
CA ARG A 153 15.01 0.11 -14.63
C ARG A 153 14.50 -0.47 -15.93
N ALA A 154 15.21 -0.16 -17.02
CA ALA A 154 14.89 -0.71 -18.34
C ALA A 154 14.79 -2.25 -18.26
N GLY A 155 13.69 -2.80 -18.74
CA GLY A 155 13.40 -4.24 -18.71
C GLY A 155 12.64 -4.74 -17.48
N ALA A 156 12.78 -4.13 -16.31
CA ALA A 156 12.02 -4.51 -15.10
C ALA A 156 10.56 -4.07 -15.23
N ILE A 157 10.31 -2.83 -15.60
CA ILE A 157 8.97 -2.30 -15.86
C ILE A 157 8.26 -3.14 -16.93
N THR A 158 8.92 -3.38 -18.08
CA THR A 158 8.32 -4.15 -19.18
C THR A 158 7.97 -5.57 -18.76
N ARG A 159 8.75 -6.20 -17.91
CA ARG A 159 8.42 -7.54 -17.37
C ARG A 159 7.26 -7.48 -16.40
N HIS A 160 7.25 -6.48 -15.56
CA HIS A 160 6.17 -6.27 -14.59
C HIS A 160 4.84 -5.92 -15.28
N ASP A 161 4.88 -5.07 -16.32
CA ASP A 161 3.70 -4.73 -17.13
C ASP A 161 3.08 -5.94 -17.79
N LYS A 162 3.90 -6.88 -18.24
CA LYS A 162 3.41 -8.15 -18.83
C LYS A 162 2.80 -9.10 -17.82
N ALA A 163 3.25 -9.05 -16.57
CA ALA A 163 2.78 -9.94 -15.50
C ALA A 163 1.61 -9.34 -14.73
N VAL A 164 1.60 -8.03 -14.58
CA VAL A 164 0.62 -7.25 -13.84
C VAL A 164 -0.09 -6.36 -14.84
N SER A 165 -1.07 -6.87 -15.51
CA SER A 165 -1.67 -6.24 -16.67
C SER A 165 -2.36 -4.88 -16.40
N TYR A 166 -2.15 -4.17 -15.31
CA TYR A 166 -2.76 -2.84 -15.10
C TYR A 166 -2.12 -2.03 -13.97
N THR A 167 -1.86 -0.78 -14.29
CA THR A 167 -1.67 0.42 -13.48
C THR A 167 -0.35 0.59 -12.76
N HIS A 168 0.56 1.25 -13.46
CA HIS A 168 1.60 2.04 -12.79
C HIS A 168 0.98 3.38 -12.40
N LEU A 169 0.96 3.67 -11.10
CA LEU A 169 0.85 5.02 -10.60
C LEU A 169 2.28 5.56 -10.49
N THR A 170 2.73 6.28 -11.48
CA THR A 170 3.92 7.14 -11.40
C THR A 170 3.59 8.40 -10.63
#